data_9f4ea96eb8feaf86b8ace83f920b9f7b
#
_entry.id   9f4ea96eb8feaf86b8ace83f920b9f7b
#
_cell.length_a   1.000
_cell.length_b   1.000
_cell.length_c   1.000
_cell.angle_alpha   90.00
_cell.angle_beta   90.00
_cell.angle_gamma   90.00
#
_symmetry.space_group_name_H-M   'P 1'
#
loop_
_entity.id
_entity.type
_entity.pdbx_description
1 polymer ?
#
loop_
_entity_poly.entity_id
_entity_poly.type
_entity_poly.pdbx_seq_one_letter_code
_entity_poly.pdbx_strand_id
1 'polypeptide(L)'
;MPFLDLLKLAFRNLREARLRATLTSMGVIVGVAVIVTMVSFGLGLQRNLLSRFKALDLFNEMTVFGKSLAAAAGNLDRPSGARRATGDNQGPRLPTNVAPTRILDDAAIAEIAKIPGVSYVEPYIGFVVECRANAKVFGHSVAGATVPNSSSRFKDFAAGQMISSATADEAIVSEETTRAAGFASPADAIGKTLEFLVANNEKGKSDETSDEGPSFFGLPLGDADNRDQPKGSVTVARTFRIVGVLAEPKQDGRPGPSRGLMPTADIYIPLAAAKRWSDEHQNEQARVLMALARESGGIGEDQNPGYFSAVVRVNDPVALTSVRDRLKELGLGSFSIVDQLDQIRTVFLIINSVLGLLGGISLLVASFGIANTMIMSILERTREIGIMKAIGAEDREIKLIFFFEAAVIGVSGGVIGSLAAWGIDAISNRLAYRFILKPQGASFVDFFHLPPWLWLGAILFALSVSILAALYPAARAARIDPVRALRHD
;
A
#
# COMPACT_ATOMS: atom_id res chain seq x y z
N MET A 1 -48.64 -0.71 30.33
CA MET A 1 -47.67 -1.22 31.32
C MET A 1 -46.44 -0.29 31.40
N PRO A 2 -45.88 0.03 32.57
CA PRO A 2 -44.66 0.82 32.70
C PRO A 2 -43.46 0.03 32.11
N PHE A 3 -42.50 0.75 31.49
CA PHE A 3 -41.33 0.21 30.79
C PHE A 3 -40.49 -0.77 31.66
N LEU A 4 -40.33 -0.46 32.92
CA LEU A 4 -39.58 -1.28 33.89
C LEU A 4 -40.21 -2.66 34.14
N ASP A 5 -41.54 -2.76 34.11
CA ASP A 5 -42.24 -4.03 34.32
C ASP A 5 -42.12 -4.94 33.09
N LEU A 6 -42.15 -4.35 31.86
CA LEU A 6 -41.90 -5.07 30.63
C LEU A 6 -40.47 -5.65 30.61
N LEU A 7 -39.46 -4.88 31.07
CA LEU A 7 -38.09 -5.34 31.12
C LEU A 7 -37.88 -6.47 32.16
N LYS A 8 -38.51 -6.35 33.35
CA LYS A 8 -38.48 -7.42 34.38
C LYS A 8 -39.15 -8.71 33.86
N LEU A 9 -40.27 -8.56 33.17
CA LEU A 9 -41.00 -9.69 32.61
C LEU A 9 -40.16 -10.39 31.54
N ALA A 10 -39.56 -9.64 30.60
CA ALA A 10 -38.67 -10.18 29.59
C ALA A 10 -37.47 -10.93 30.20
N PHE A 11 -36.86 -10.36 31.23
CA PHE A 11 -35.72 -11.00 31.92
C PHE A 11 -36.10 -12.29 32.65
N ARG A 12 -37.31 -12.30 33.30
CA ARG A 12 -37.84 -13.49 33.95
C ARG A 12 -38.10 -14.60 32.93
N ASN A 13 -38.70 -14.26 31.79
CA ASN A 13 -39.03 -15.18 30.71
C ASN A 13 -37.78 -15.83 30.13
N LEU A 14 -36.73 -15.01 29.85
CA LEU A 14 -35.42 -15.52 29.41
C LEU A 14 -34.75 -16.45 30.43
N ARG A 15 -34.94 -16.19 31.72
CA ARG A 15 -34.38 -17.03 32.78
C ARG A 15 -35.09 -18.38 32.91
N GLU A 16 -36.36 -18.47 32.58
CA GLU A 16 -37.13 -19.73 32.59
C GLU A 16 -36.73 -20.63 31.41
N ALA A 17 -36.42 -20.07 30.24
CA ALA A 17 -36.01 -20.81 29.05
C ALA A 17 -34.48 -20.75 28.77
N ARG A 18 -33.64 -20.91 29.84
CA ARG A 18 -32.19 -20.66 29.79
C ARG A 18 -31.45 -21.34 28.62
N LEU A 19 -31.66 -22.63 28.43
CA LEU A 19 -30.94 -23.39 27.38
C LEU A 19 -31.20 -22.86 26.00
N ARG A 20 -32.45 -22.48 25.73
CA ARG A 20 -32.93 -22.00 24.43
C ARG A 20 -32.45 -20.57 24.19
N ALA A 21 -32.57 -19.70 25.22
CA ALA A 21 -32.08 -18.33 25.17
C ALA A 21 -30.56 -18.27 24.97
N THR A 22 -29.77 -19.16 25.61
CA THR A 22 -28.31 -19.21 25.41
C THR A 22 -27.94 -19.67 24.01
N LEU A 23 -28.61 -20.69 23.45
CA LEU A 23 -28.34 -21.15 22.09
C LEU A 23 -28.61 -20.08 21.04
N THR A 24 -29.74 -19.36 21.16
CA THR A 24 -30.08 -18.26 20.25
C THR A 24 -29.16 -17.07 20.40
N SER A 25 -28.84 -16.69 21.66
CA SER A 25 -27.87 -15.62 21.94
C SER A 25 -26.49 -15.95 21.40
N MET A 26 -26.07 -17.23 21.47
CA MET A 26 -24.78 -17.67 20.94
C MET A 26 -24.70 -17.47 19.42
N GLY A 27 -25.79 -17.72 18.67
CA GLY A 27 -25.84 -17.39 17.25
C GLY A 27 -25.64 -15.91 16.95
N VAL A 28 -26.29 -15.03 17.75
CA VAL A 28 -26.11 -13.58 17.62
C VAL A 28 -24.72 -13.15 18.01
N ILE A 29 -24.17 -13.68 19.12
CA ILE A 29 -22.80 -13.40 19.60
C ILE A 29 -21.79 -13.73 18.50
N VAL A 30 -21.84 -14.94 17.92
CA VAL A 30 -20.93 -15.36 16.87
C VAL A 30 -21.09 -14.49 15.61
N GLY A 31 -22.32 -14.23 15.17
CA GLY A 31 -22.59 -13.38 14.03
C GLY A 31 -22.04 -11.97 14.17
N VAL A 32 -22.26 -11.35 15.33
CA VAL A 32 -21.74 -10.01 15.66
C VAL A 32 -20.21 -10.04 15.78
N ALA A 33 -19.64 -11.02 16.48
CA ALA A 33 -18.20 -11.14 16.63
C ALA A 33 -17.50 -11.23 15.27
N VAL A 34 -18.00 -12.06 14.36
CA VAL A 34 -17.46 -12.20 13.00
C VAL A 34 -17.51 -10.87 12.24
N ILE A 35 -18.65 -10.18 12.23
CA ILE A 35 -18.80 -8.91 11.51
C ILE A 35 -17.86 -7.84 12.10
N VAL A 36 -17.81 -7.72 13.42
CA VAL A 36 -16.98 -6.71 14.12
C VAL A 36 -15.49 -6.97 13.85
N THR A 37 -15.01 -8.21 14.01
CA THR A 37 -13.61 -8.58 13.73
C THR A 37 -13.22 -8.28 12.28
N MET A 38 -14.10 -8.58 11.33
CA MET A 38 -13.83 -8.34 9.91
C MET A 38 -13.76 -6.85 9.57
N VAL A 39 -14.71 -6.06 10.06
CA VAL A 39 -14.69 -4.61 9.86
C VAL A 39 -13.47 -3.99 10.57
N SER A 40 -13.15 -4.44 11.79
CA SER A 40 -11.98 -4.04 12.56
C SER A 40 -10.67 -4.30 11.81
N PHE A 41 -10.54 -5.48 11.18
CA PHE A 41 -9.39 -5.84 10.34
C PHE A 41 -9.28 -4.91 9.12
N GLY A 42 -10.36 -4.68 8.40
CA GLY A 42 -10.37 -3.78 7.24
C GLY A 42 -9.93 -2.36 7.60
N LEU A 43 -10.46 -1.81 8.71
CA LEU A 43 -10.09 -0.49 9.21
C LEU A 43 -8.63 -0.42 9.71
N GLY A 44 -8.17 -1.46 10.40
CA GLY A 44 -6.79 -1.56 10.89
C GLY A 44 -5.78 -1.58 9.75
N LEU A 45 -6.02 -2.39 8.74
CA LEU A 45 -5.16 -2.49 7.57
C LEU A 45 -5.13 -1.19 6.75
N GLN A 46 -6.28 -0.57 6.53
CA GLN A 46 -6.37 0.73 5.88
C GLN A 46 -5.58 1.81 6.65
N ARG A 47 -5.74 1.88 7.97
CA ARG A 47 -5.04 2.84 8.82
C ARG A 47 -3.52 2.65 8.76
N ASN A 48 -3.04 1.40 8.81
CA ASN A 48 -1.62 1.09 8.76
C ASN A 48 -0.98 1.47 7.42
N LEU A 49 -1.66 1.19 6.31
CA LEU A 49 -1.17 1.59 4.99
C LEU A 49 -1.09 3.11 4.86
N LEU A 50 -2.18 3.80 5.21
CA LEU A 50 -2.23 5.26 5.14
C LEU A 50 -1.20 5.95 6.04
N SER A 51 -0.99 5.44 7.26
CA SER A 51 -0.02 6.02 8.20
C SER A 51 1.42 5.91 7.69
N ARG A 52 1.78 4.79 7.05
CA ARG A 52 3.11 4.60 6.45
C ARG A 52 3.37 5.57 5.30
N PHE A 53 2.43 5.72 4.37
CA PHE A 53 2.56 6.66 3.26
C PHE A 53 2.60 8.11 3.74
N LYS A 54 1.81 8.46 4.77
CA LYS A 54 1.81 9.78 5.36
C LYS A 54 3.14 10.11 6.04
N ALA A 55 3.74 9.14 6.73
CA ALA A 55 5.04 9.31 7.39
C ALA A 55 6.16 9.57 6.38
N LEU A 56 6.05 9.06 5.15
CA LEU A 56 7.01 9.26 4.07
C LEU A 56 6.75 10.54 3.23
N ASP A 57 5.70 11.30 3.55
CA ASP A 57 5.30 12.54 2.82
C ASP A 57 5.06 12.33 1.30
N LEU A 58 4.65 11.10 0.93
CA LEU A 58 4.47 10.70 -0.46
C LEU A 58 3.14 11.15 -1.08
N PHE A 59 2.25 11.68 -0.27
CA PHE A 59 0.94 12.17 -0.74
C PHE A 59 1.02 13.43 -1.58
N ASN A 60 2.14 14.16 -1.48
CA ASN A 60 2.38 15.39 -2.21
C ASN A 60 3.27 15.19 -3.44
N GLU A 61 3.67 13.95 -3.74
CA GLU A 61 4.60 13.66 -4.83
C GLU A 61 3.96 12.74 -5.88
N MET A 62 4.29 12.98 -7.14
CA MET A 62 3.99 12.11 -8.26
C MET A 62 5.22 11.93 -9.16
N THR A 63 5.35 10.79 -9.78
CA THR A 63 6.36 10.53 -10.80
C THR A 63 5.75 10.72 -12.17
N VAL A 64 6.44 11.48 -13.01
CA VAL A 64 6.05 11.78 -14.39
C VAL A 64 6.99 11.04 -15.33
N PHE A 65 6.44 10.47 -16.41
CA PHE A 65 7.16 9.72 -17.42
C PHE A 65 6.90 10.27 -18.82
N GLY A 66 7.95 10.30 -19.63
CA GLY A 66 7.86 10.64 -21.05
C GLY A 66 7.71 9.41 -21.96
N LYS A 67 7.44 9.66 -23.24
CA LYS A 67 7.22 8.64 -24.29
C LYS A 67 8.37 7.64 -24.40
N SER A 68 9.62 8.08 -24.27
CA SER A 68 10.82 7.25 -24.46
C SER A 68 10.89 6.06 -23.50
N LEU A 69 10.49 6.28 -22.25
CA LEU A 69 10.50 5.21 -21.25
C LEU A 69 9.38 4.19 -21.50
N ALA A 70 8.19 4.65 -21.86
CA ALA A 70 7.07 3.75 -22.17
C ALA A 70 7.36 2.86 -23.40
N ALA A 71 8.04 3.41 -24.40
CA ALA A 71 8.46 2.64 -25.58
C ALA A 71 9.52 1.59 -25.22
N ALA A 72 10.53 1.96 -24.44
CA ALA A 72 11.58 1.03 -24.00
C ALA A 72 11.02 -0.10 -23.10
N ALA A 73 10.14 0.22 -22.16
CA ALA A 73 9.54 -0.78 -21.28
C ALA A 73 8.61 -1.76 -22.02
N GLY A 74 7.89 -1.28 -23.05
CA GLY A 74 7.01 -2.12 -23.87
C GLY A 74 7.74 -3.10 -24.78
N ASN A 75 9.02 -2.85 -25.10
CA ASN A 75 9.82 -3.70 -25.99
C ASN A 75 10.74 -4.69 -25.26
N LEU A 76 11.10 -4.44 -24.00
CA LEU A 76 11.92 -5.37 -23.22
C LEU A 76 11.24 -6.72 -22.96
N ASP A 77 9.93 -6.82 -23.16
CA ASP A 77 9.13 -8.02 -22.91
C ASP A 77 8.76 -8.80 -24.19
N ARG A 78 9.32 -8.44 -25.37
CA ARG A 78 9.09 -9.18 -26.61
C ARG A 78 10.36 -9.92 -27.00
N PRO A 79 10.51 -11.22 -26.70
CA PRO A 79 11.51 -12.03 -27.38
C PRO A 79 11.16 -12.03 -28.88
N SER A 80 12.11 -11.60 -29.69
CA SER A 80 12.03 -11.62 -31.17
C SER A 80 11.75 -13.06 -31.60
N GLY A 81 10.48 -13.41 -31.88
CA GLY A 81 10.12 -14.72 -32.41
C GLY A 81 8.84 -15.38 -31.88
N ALA A 82 8.19 -14.86 -30.87
CA ALA A 82 6.96 -15.46 -30.35
C ALA A 82 5.72 -15.01 -31.14
N ARG A 83 5.22 -15.91 -31.97
CA ARG A 83 3.88 -15.82 -32.58
C ARG A 83 2.82 -15.62 -31.52
N ARG A 84 1.83 -14.77 -31.85
CA ARG A 84 0.60 -14.52 -31.11
C ARG A 84 0.04 -15.78 -30.46
N ALA A 85 0.25 -15.96 -29.17
CA ALA A 85 -0.64 -16.73 -28.33
C ALA A 85 -1.55 -15.72 -27.63
N THR A 86 -2.84 -15.83 -27.88
CA THR A 86 -3.92 -15.14 -27.19
C THR A 86 -3.88 -15.53 -25.73
N GLY A 87 -3.25 -14.73 -24.90
CA GLY A 87 -3.17 -14.92 -23.46
C GLY A 87 -2.61 -13.64 -22.83
N ASP A 88 -3.31 -13.13 -21.88
CA ASP A 88 -3.17 -11.88 -21.15
C ASP A 88 -1.84 -11.80 -20.34
N ASN A 89 -0.68 -11.90 -21.01
CA ASN A 89 0.64 -11.68 -20.44
C ASN A 89 1.06 -10.24 -20.71
N GLN A 90 0.55 -9.36 -19.87
CA GLN A 90 1.04 -7.98 -19.81
C GLN A 90 2.32 -7.99 -18.96
N GLY A 91 3.48 -7.77 -19.62
CA GLY A 91 4.75 -7.50 -18.94
C GLY A 91 4.65 -6.34 -17.95
N PRO A 92 5.68 -6.04 -17.15
CA PRO A 92 5.62 -5.00 -16.14
C PRO A 92 5.23 -3.67 -16.78
N ARG A 93 3.93 -3.37 -16.72
CA ARG A 93 3.40 -2.09 -17.22
C ARG A 93 3.95 -1.02 -16.29
N LEU A 94 4.51 0.03 -16.88
CA LEU A 94 4.69 1.26 -16.13
C LEU A 94 3.35 1.58 -15.46
N PRO A 95 3.34 1.89 -14.17
CA PRO A 95 2.13 2.20 -13.44
C PRO A 95 1.59 3.59 -13.81
N THR A 96 1.40 3.82 -15.11
CA THR A 96 0.91 5.10 -15.65
C THR A 96 -0.53 4.95 -16.10
N ASN A 97 -1.37 5.91 -15.74
CA ASN A 97 -2.79 5.91 -16.13
C ASN A 97 -3.01 6.16 -17.64
N VAL A 98 -1.98 6.66 -18.32
CA VAL A 98 -2.04 7.01 -19.76
C VAL A 98 -0.68 6.72 -20.39
N ALA A 99 -0.69 6.14 -21.58
CA ALA A 99 0.54 5.98 -22.39
C ALA A 99 1.06 7.36 -22.78
N PRO A 100 2.32 7.74 -22.41
CA PRO A 100 2.86 9.04 -22.75
C PRO A 100 3.09 9.17 -24.27
N THR A 101 2.77 10.35 -24.81
CA THR A 101 2.93 10.68 -26.22
C THR A 101 4.04 11.68 -26.46
N ARG A 102 4.51 12.38 -25.44
CA ARG A 102 5.53 13.42 -25.48
C ARG A 102 6.80 12.99 -24.73
N ILE A 103 7.96 13.42 -25.22
CA ILE A 103 9.25 13.23 -24.55
C ILE A 103 9.34 14.17 -23.34
N LEU A 104 9.99 13.71 -22.26
CA LEU A 104 10.23 14.50 -21.05
C LEU A 104 11.58 15.22 -21.18
N ASP A 105 11.60 16.33 -21.92
CA ASP A 105 12.75 17.19 -22.14
C ASP A 105 12.78 18.41 -21.20
N ASP A 106 13.81 19.25 -21.29
CA ASP A 106 13.94 20.48 -20.49
C ASP A 106 12.74 21.44 -20.70
N ALA A 107 12.15 21.47 -21.90
CA ALA A 107 10.98 22.28 -22.21
C ALA A 107 9.74 21.74 -21.48
N ALA A 108 9.55 20.42 -21.48
CA ALA A 108 8.46 19.77 -20.73
C ALA A 108 8.61 20.01 -19.21
N ILE A 109 9.82 19.88 -18.67
CA ILE A 109 10.10 20.19 -17.25
C ILE A 109 9.73 21.65 -16.91
N ALA A 110 10.11 22.59 -17.77
CA ALA A 110 9.77 24.01 -17.58
C ALA A 110 8.26 24.30 -17.66
N GLU A 111 7.53 23.57 -18.52
CA GLU A 111 6.06 23.65 -18.58
C GLU A 111 5.40 23.05 -17.34
N ILE A 112 5.87 21.89 -16.87
CA ILE A 112 5.37 21.24 -15.65
C ILE A 112 5.54 22.19 -14.45
N ALA A 113 6.69 22.86 -14.33
CA ALA A 113 6.97 23.78 -13.23
C ALA A 113 6.02 24.99 -13.20
N LYS A 114 5.37 25.32 -14.34
CA LYS A 114 4.40 26.43 -14.43
C LYS A 114 2.96 26.00 -14.10
N ILE A 115 2.69 24.73 -13.92
CA ILE A 115 1.34 24.24 -13.61
C ILE A 115 0.93 24.76 -12.22
N PRO A 116 -0.26 25.38 -12.07
CA PRO A 116 -0.74 25.82 -10.77
C PRO A 116 -0.82 24.66 -9.78
N GLY A 117 -0.26 24.86 -8.57
CA GLY A 117 -0.22 23.82 -7.53
C GLY A 117 1.08 23.00 -7.51
N VAL A 118 1.92 23.09 -8.53
CA VAL A 118 3.26 22.48 -8.53
C VAL A 118 4.21 23.36 -7.73
N SER A 119 4.88 22.79 -6.74
CA SER A 119 5.89 23.47 -5.93
C SER A 119 7.31 23.18 -6.37
N TYR A 120 7.54 22.02 -6.97
CA TYR A 120 8.88 21.54 -7.26
C TYR A 120 8.85 20.45 -8.31
N VAL A 121 9.82 20.49 -9.24
CA VAL A 121 10.01 19.46 -10.27
C VAL A 121 11.47 19.03 -10.26
N GLU A 122 11.72 17.74 -10.09
CA GLU A 122 13.04 17.14 -10.07
C GLU A 122 13.17 16.10 -11.18
N PRO A 123 13.86 16.41 -12.30
CA PRO A 123 14.15 15.41 -13.32
C PRO A 123 15.14 14.39 -12.79
N TYR A 124 14.92 13.11 -13.13
CA TYR A 124 15.77 12.02 -12.72
C TYR A 124 16.79 11.67 -13.80
N ILE A 125 18.06 11.72 -13.42
CA ILE A 125 19.19 11.17 -14.16
C ILE A 125 19.87 10.21 -13.23
N GLY A 126 19.99 8.94 -13.63
CA GLY A 126 20.68 7.90 -12.86
C GLY A 126 21.58 7.07 -13.74
N PHE A 127 22.74 6.72 -13.21
CA PHE A 127 23.74 5.85 -13.83
C PHE A 127 24.53 5.09 -12.77
N VAL A 128 25.25 4.06 -13.22
CA VAL A 128 26.17 3.31 -12.32
C VAL A 128 27.59 3.70 -12.70
N VAL A 129 28.44 3.93 -11.70
CA VAL A 129 29.84 4.28 -11.89
C VAL A 129 30.69 3.59 -10.83
N GLU A 130 31.91 3.24 -11.19
CA GLU A 130 32.90 2.81 -10.22
C GLU A 130 33.46 4.03 -9.48
N CYS A 131 33.38 3.99 -8.17
CA CYS A 131 33.84 5.06 -7.28
C CYS A 131 34.98 4.58 -6.42
N ARG A 132 35.88 5.49 -6.07
CA ARG A 132 36.92 5.25 -5.08
C ARG A 132 36.80 6.24 -3.92
N ALA A 133 36.69 5.72 -2.72
CA ALA A 133 36.77 6.49 -1.49
C ALA A 133 37.54 5.69 -0.44
N ASN A 134 38.34 6.36 0.41
CA ASN A 134 39.15 5.73 1.46
C ASN A 134 39.98 4.52 0.95
N ALA A 135 40.58 4.66 -0.25
CA ALA A 135 41.39 3.64 -0.93
C ALA A 135 40.61 2.36 -1.36
N LYS A 136 39.31 2.31 -1.20
CA LYS A 136 38.45 1.20 -1.69
C LYS A 136 37.75 1.61 -2.97
N VAL A 137 37.66 0.66 -3.91
CA VAL A 137 36.89 0.81 -5.17
C VAL A 137 35.61 0.00 -5.06
N PHE A 138 34.50 0.60 -5.44
CA PHE A 138 33.18 0.00 -5.40
C PHE A 138 32.30 0.59 -6.50
N GLY A 139 31.37 -0.22 -7.05
CA GLY A 139 30.37 0.24 -8.02
C GLY A 139 29.08 0.61 -7.31
N HIS A 140 28.60 1.83 -7.56
CA HIS A 140 27.34 2.30 -6.97
C HIS A 140 26.48 3.07 -7.96
N SER A 141 25.18 3.11 -7.66
CA SER A 141 24.21 3.93 -8.37
C SER A 141 24.38 5.41 -8.00
N VAL A 142 24.45 6.25 -9.00
CA VAL A 142 24.54 7.71 -8.85
C VAL A 142 23.32 8.36 -9.46
N ALA A 143 22.77 9.36 -8.78
CA ALA A 143 21.70 10.18 -9.34
C ALA A 143 21.99 11.67 -9.21
N GLY A 144 21.38 12.46 -10.11
CA GLY A 144 21.39 13.91 -10.04
C GLY A 144 20.40 14.42 -9.01
N ALA A 145 20.80 15.42 -8.21
CA ALA A 145 19.95 16.18 -7.31
C ALA A 145 19.85 17.64 -7.74
N THR A 146 18.67 18.19 -7.80
CA THR A 146 18.47 19.65 -8.00
C THR A 146 18.80 20.40 -6.74
N VAL A 147 19.31 21.62 -6.89
CA VAL A 147 19.65 22.51 -5.77
C VAL A 147 19.02 23.89 -6.04
N PRO A 148 18.22 24.41 -5.10
CA PRO A 148 17.78 23.86 -3.83
C PRO A 148 16.83 22.67 -4.01
N ASN A 149 16.82 21.72 -3.05
CA ASN A 149 15.98 20.55 -3.10
C ASN A 149 14.97 20.54 -1.94
N SER A 150 13.70 20.32 -2.25
CA SER A 150 12.61 20.23 -1.27
C SER A 150 11.93 18.86 -1.23
N SER A 151 12.53 17.85 -1.89
CA SER A 151 11.98 16.50 -1.89
C SER A 151 12.06 15.86 -0.49
N SER A 152 11.15 14.93 -0.24
CA SER A 152 11.12 14.17 1.03
C SER A 152 12.38 13.33 1.26
N ARG A 153 13.12 13.04 0.19
CA ARG A 153 14.34 12.22 0.21
C ARG A 153 15.47 12.84 1.03
N PHE A 154 15.64 14.15 0.94
CA PHE A 154 16.75 14.88 1.58
C PHE A 154 16.36 15.56 2.89
N LYS A 155 15.37 15.02 3.62
CA LYS A 155 14.95 15.58 4.91
C LYS A 155 15.83 15.16 6.09
N ASP A 156 16.31 13.91 6.08
CA ASP A 156 17.01 13.33 7.21
C ASP A 156 18.43 12.93 6.82
N PHE A 157 19.39 13.60 7.41
CA PHE A 157 20.83 13.30 7.28
C PHE A 157 21.32 12.60 8.54
N ALA A 158 22.12 11.54 8.37
CA ALA A 158 22.86 10.91 9.47
C ALA A 158 24.04 11.79 9.90
N ALA A 159 24.62 12.53 8.93
CA ALA A 159 25.68 13.51 9.15
C ALA A 159 25.72 14.50 7.98
N GLY A 160 26.21 15.71 8.23
CA GLY A 160 26.41 16.73 7.19
C GLY A 160 25.13 17.43 6.77
N GLN A 161 25.10 17.89 5.52
CA GLN A 161 24.03 18.74 4.99
C GLN A 161 23.84 18.53 3.49
N MET A 162 22.83 19.22 2.92
CA MET A 162 22.54 19.25 1.48
C MET A 162 23.69 19.91 0.70
N ILE A 163 23.82 19.56 -0.60
CA ILE A 163 24.73 20.20 -1.56
C ILE A 163 24.49 21.71 -1.56
N SER A 164 25.60 22.49 -1.53
CA SER A 164 25.54 23.95 -1.34
C SER A 164 25.07 24.69 -2.60
N SER A 165 25.42 24.23 -3.79
CA SER A 165 25.01 24.84 -5.05
C SER A 165 24.91 23.86 -6.19
N ALA A 166 24.16 24.24 -7.25
CA ALA A 166 23.97 23.43 -8.45
C ALA A 166 25.27 23.15 -9.25
N THR A 167 26.33 23.90 -8.98
CA THR A 167 27.63 23.80 -9.67
C THR A 167 28.75 23.30 -8.78
N ALA A 168 28.48 23.03 -7.50
CA ALA A 168 29.50 22.57 -6.55
C ALA A 168 29.96 21.14 -6.91
N ASP A 169 31.24 20.85 -6.70
CA ASP A 169 31.75 19.48 -6.77
C ASP A 169 31.57 18.78 -5.42
N GLU A 170 30.31 18.63 -5.03
CA GLU A 170 29.86 18.07 -3.77
C GLU A 170 29.00 16.84 -4.02
N ALA A 171 29.06 15.88 -3.12
CA ALA A 171 28.25 14.66 -3.17
C ALA A 171 27.60 14.36 -1.82
N ILE A 172 26.42 13.76 -1.90
CA ILE A 172 25.74 13.15 -0.77
C ILE A 172 25.78 11.64 -0.98
N VAL A 173 26.07 10.88 0.06
CA VAL A 173 26.19 9.41 0.01
C VAL A 173 25.20 8.76 0.97
N SER A 174 24.84 7.51 0.74
CA SER A 174 24.03 6.71 1.69
C SER A 174 24.90 6.20 2.85
N GLU A 175 24.29 5.83 3.97
CA GLU A 175 25.01 5.14 5.07
C GLU A 175 25.62 3.82 4.59
N GLU A 176 24.96 3.11 3.65
CA GLU A 176 25.48 1.87 3.06
C GLU A 176 26.77 2.13 2.29
N THR A 177 26.81 3.17 1.49
CA THR A 177 28.02 3.61 0.77
C THR A 177 29.15 3.95 1.73
N THR A 178 28.87 4.63 2.85
CA THR A 178 29.91 4.95 3.86
C THR A 178 30.49 3.70 4.50
N ARG A 179 29.66 2.70 4.79
CA ARG A 179 30.10 1.39 5.31
C ARG A 179 30.92 0.61 4.27
N ALA A 180 30.49 0.58 3.00
CA ALA A 180 31.19 -0.07 1.90
C ALA A 180 32.58 0.55 1.69
N ALA A 181 32.67 1.89 1.75
CA ALA A 181 33.93 2.63 1.69
C ALA A 181 34.84 2.40 2.92
N GLY A 182 34.31 1.79 4.00
CA GLY A 182 35.10 1.46 5.20
C GLY A 182 35.28 2.61 6.18
N PHE A 183 34.37 3.60 6.16
CA PHE A 183 34.34 4.62 7.21
C PHE A 183 33.72 4.04 8.49
N ALA A 184 34.25 4.44 9.65
CA ALA A 184 33.79 3.94 10.94
C ALA A 184 32.45 4.52 11.35
N SER A 185 32.17 5.78 10.95
CA SER A 185 30.91 6.45 11.20
C SER A 185 30.49 7.34 10.00
N PRO A 186 29.21 7.68 9.86
CA PRO A 186 28.76 8.65 8.85
C PRO A 186 29.47 10.00 8.92
N ALA A 187 29.83 10.46 10.13
CA ALA A 187 30.54 11.73 10.34
C ALA A 187 31.98 11.71 9.77
N ASP A 188 32.63 10.55 9.79
CA ASP A 188 34.02 10.42 9.30
C ASP A 188 34.13 10.54 7.77
N ALA A 189 33.00 10.33 7.06
CA ALA A 189 32.95 10.46 5.61
C ALA A 189 32.81 11.95 5.17
N ILE A 190 32.35 12.83 6.04
CA ILE A 190 32.15 14.26 5.71
C ILE A 190 33.55 14.92 5.44
N GLY A 191 33.60 15.68 4.33
CA GLY A 191 34.80 16.36 3.87
C GLY A 191 35.81 15.48 3.13
N LYS A 192 35.57 14.16 3.05
CA LYS A 192 36.39 13.23 2.27
C LYS A 192 36.11 13.29 0.79
N THR A 193 37.07 12.86 -0.01
CA THR A 193 36.97 12.88 -1.48
C THR A 193 36.38 11.56 -1.99
N LEU A 194 35.45 11.68 -2.91
CA LEU A 194 34.86 10.60 -3.70
C LEU A 194 35.34 10.77 -5.13
N GLU A 195 36.04 9.78 -5.67
CA GLU A 195 36.58 9.79 -7.02
C GLU A 195 35.77 8.90 -7.94
N PHE A 196 35.31 9.45 -9.06
CA PHE A 196 34.65 8.68 -10.12
C PHE A 196 35.71 8.15 -11.08
N LEU A 197 35.66 6.87 -11.36
CA LEU A 197 36.65 6.13 -12.13
C LEU A 197 36.08 5.77 -13.50
N VAL A 198 36.93 5.91 -14.53
CA VAL A 198 36.61 5.46 -15.89
C VAL A 198 37.67 4.45 -16.30
N ALA A 199 37.27 3.31 -16.80
CA ALA A 199 38.19 2.35 -17.40
C ALA A 199 38.80 2.96 -18.67
N ASN A 200 40.09 3.10 -18.68
CA ASN A 200 40.85 3.59 -19.84
C ASN A 200 40.90 2.44 -20.86
N ASN A 201 39.86 2.33 -21.71
CA ASN A 201 39.91 1.51 -22.93
C ASN A 201 40.77 2.30 -23.96
N GLU A 202 42.06 2.51 -23.70
CA GLU A 202 42.92 2.76 -24.81
C GLU A 202 42.77 1.54 -25.74
N LYS A 203 42.13 1.76 -26.92
CA LYS A 203 42.19 0.88 -28.06
C LYS A 203 43.72 0.72 -28.33
N GLY A 204 44.31 -0.26 -27.68
CA GLY A 204 45.60 -0.77 -28.16
C GLY A 204 45.38 -1.08 -29.63
N LYS A 205 46.11 -0.42 -30.50
CA LYS A 205 46.40 -0.92 -31.82
C LYS A 205 47.01 -2.31 -31.60
N SER A 206 46.13 -3.32 -31.50
CA SER A 206 46.55 -4.69 -31.69
C SER A 206 46.75 -4.85 -33.19
N ASP A 207 48.04 -5.00 -33.55
CA ASP A 207 48.45 -5.54 -34.82
C ASP A 207 47.52 -6.73 -35.16
N GLU A 208 46.97 -6.65 -36.38
CA GLU A 208 46.28 -7.77 -37.03
C GLU A 208 47.25 -8.93 -37.18
N THR A 209 47.27 -9.85 -36.23
CA THR A 209 47.67 -11.23 -36.46
C THR A 209 46.68 -12.15 -35.81
N SER A 210 45.89 -12.74 -36.70
CA SER A 210 44.96 -13.83 -36.54
C SER A 210 45.38 -14.85 -35.49
N ASP A 211 44.51 -15.04 -34.51
CA ASP A 211 44.32 -16.36 -33.92
C ASP A 211 42.79 -16.52 -33.63
N GLU A 212 42.10 -17.25 -34.56
CA GLU A 212 40.69 -17.57 -34.46
C GLU A 212 40.49 -18.60 -33.37
N GLY A 213 40.19 -18.13 -32.15
CA GLY A 213 39.64 -18.98 -31.10
C GLY A 213 38.25 -19.46 -31.47
N PRO A 214 37.77 -20.62 -30.96
CA PRO A 214 36.47 -21.18 -31.31
C PRO A 214 35.34 -20.24 -30.94
N SER A 215 34.59 -19.80 -31.93
CA SER A 215 33.40 -18.96 -31.76
C SER A 215 32.13 -19.75 -32.12
N PHE A 216 31.09 -19.58 -31.33
CA PHE A 216 29.77 -20.15 -31.59
C PHE A 216 28.81 -19.01 -31.99
N PHE A 217 28.32 -19.04 -33.18
CA PHE A 217 27.46 -17.96 -33.77
C PHE A 217 28.10 -16.57 -33.76
N GLY A 218 29.43 -16.46 -33.94
CA GLY A 218 30.10 -15.16 -33.94
C GLY A 218 30.36 -14.55 -32.55
N LEU A 219 30.03 -15.28 -31.50
CA LEU A 219 30.36 -14.94 -30.11
C LEU A 219 31.54 -15.80 -29.66
N PRO A 220 32.64 -15.20 -29.18
CA PRO A 220 33.77 -15.96 -28.65
C PRO A 220 33.34 -16.79 -27.44
N LEU A 221 33.57 -18.08 -27.45
CA LEU A 221 33.44 -18.97 -26.28
C LEU A 221 34.61 -18.67 -25.37
N GLY A 222 34.44 -17.69 -24.49
CA GLY A 222 35.42 -17.42 -23.42
C GLY A 222 35.31 -18.49 -22.35
N ASP A 223 36.43 -19.11 -22.02
CA ASP A 223 36.56 -19.98 -20.86
C ASP A 223 36.18 -19.25 -19.59
N ALA A 224 35.23 -19.79 -18.83
CA ALA A 224 34.69 -19.21 -17.59
C ALA A 224 35.72 -19.12 -16.43
N ASP A 225 36.97 -19.49 -16.66
CA ASP A 225 37.99 -19.64 -15.61
C ASP A 225 39.15 -18.62 -15.64
N ASN A 226 39.12 -17.66 -16.57
CA ASN A 226 40.21 -16.66 -16.62
C ASN A 226 39.78 -15.35 -15.93
N ARG A 227 39.76 -15.37 -14.59
CA ARG A 227 39.58 -14.19 -13.72
C ARG A 227 40.80 -13.26 -13.60
N ASP A 228 41.86 -13.52 -14.33
CA ASP A 228 43.01 -12.64 -14.45
C ASP A 228 43.01 -11.83 -15.75
N GLN A 229 41.93 -11.04 -15.95
CA GLN A 229 42.00 -9.97 -16.95
C GLN A 229 42.98 -8.89 -16.43
N PRO A 230 43.88 -8.38 -17.28
CA PRO A 230 44.73 -7.26 -16.90
C PRO A 230 43.83 -6.10 -16.49
N LYS A 231 43.99 -5.63 -15.26
CA LYS A 231 43.35 -4.43 -14.74
C LYS A 231 43.70 -3.28 -15.69
N GLY A 232 42.78 -2.93 -16.61
CA GLY A 232 42.94 -1.72 -17.40
C GLY A 232 43.22 -0.57 -16.45
N SER A 233 44.10 0.30 -16.80
CA SER A 233 44.45 1.46 -15.99
C SER A 233 43.19 2.29 -15.77
N VAL A 234 42.70 2.31 -14.53
CA VAL A 234 41.53 3.08 -14.15
C VAL A 234 41.99 4.50 -13.91
N THR A 235 41.43 5.45 -14.67
CA THR A 235 41.76 6.87 -14.53
C THR A 235 40.69 7.57 -13.72
N VAL A 236 41.09 8.46 -12.80
CA VAL A 236 40.18 9.34 -12.08
C VAL A 236 39.64 10.39 -13.05
N ALA A 237 38.34 10.32 -13.38
CA ALA A 237 37.73 11.26 -14.31
C ALA A 237 37.19 12.51 -13.59
N ARG A 238 36.65 12.35 -12.39
CA ARG A 238 36.11 13.47 -11.61
C ARG A 238 36.15 13.19 -10.11
N THR A 239 36.28 14.26 -9.32
CA THR A 239 36.29 14.19 -7.86
C THR A 239 35.15 15.02 -7.28
N PHE A 240 34.53 14.49 -6.22
CA PHE A 240 33.50 15.17 -5.45
C PHE A 240 33.86 15.13 -3.97
N ARG A 241 33.49 16.17 -3.22
CA ARG A 241 33.63 16.22 -1.77
C ARG A 241 32.33 15.74 -1.12
N ILE A 242 32.40 14.78 -0.22
CA ILE A 242 31.25 14.30 0.54
C ILE A 242 30.84 15.39 1.54
N VAL A 243 29.62 15.92 1.41
CA VAL A 243 29.07 16.99 2.27
C VAL A 243 27.92 16.50 3.14
N GLY A 244 27.27 15.39 2.77
CA GLY A 244 26.16 14.81 3.51
C GLY A 244 26.13 13.29 3.41
N VAL A 245 25.63 12.68 4.46
CA VAL A 245 25.30 11.24 4.50
C VAL A 245 23.83 11.11 4.82
N LEU A 246 23.08 10.53 3.90
CA LEU A 246 21.66 10.28 4.10
C LEU A 246 21.46 9.16 5.12
N ALA A 247 20.60 9.41 6.11
CA ALA A 247 20.23 8.39 7.05
C ALA A 247 19.45 7.28 6.33
N GLU A 248 19.78 6.02 6.59
CA GLU A 248 18.93 4.92 6.14
C GLU A 248 17.55 5.03 6.82
N PRO A 249 16.45 4.89 6.09
CA PRO A 249 15.15 4.81 6.70
C PRO A 249 15.11 3.57 7.58
N LYS A 250 15.25 3.75 8.89
CA LYS A 250 15.18 2.66 9.86
C LYS A 250 13.72 2.35 10.10
N GLN A 251 13.28 1.20 9.66
CA GLN A 251 12.05 0.59 10.13
C GLN A 251 12.47 -0.62 10.96
N ASP A 252 12.47 -0.46 12.29
CA ASP A 252 12.70 -1.54 13.26
C ASP A 252 14.00 -2.36 13.05
N GLY A 253 15.12 -1.68 12.78
CA GLY A 253 16.43 -2.31 12.65
C GLY A 253 16.73 -2.96 11.30
N ARG A 254 15.84 -2.84 10.32
CA ARG A 254 16.08 -3.25 8.92
C ARG A 254 16.03 -2.05 7.98
N PRO A 255 16.71 -2.09 6.81
CA PRO A 255 16.52 -1.11 5.76
C PRO A 255 15.03 -1.04 5.42
N GLY A 256 14.41 0.12 5.66
CA GLY A 256 13.02 0.37 5.28
C GLY A 256 12.88 0.56 3.78
N PRO A 257 11.64 0.57 3.25
CA PRO A 257 11.42 0.90 1.85
C PRO A 257 12.02 2.28 1.55
N SER A 258 12.62 2.40 0.38
CA SER A 258 13.25 3.62 -0.12
C SER A 258 12.33 4.83 0.06
N ARG A 259 12.92 5.95 0.51
CA ARG A 259 12.19 7.23 0.61
C ARG A 259 11.87 7.74 -0.79
N GLY A 260 10.60 7.98 -1.06
CA GLY A 260 10.12 8.56 -2.31
C GLY A 260 9.67 7.52 -3.35
N LEU A 261 9.05 8.02 -4.41
CA LEU A 261 8.52 7.24 -5.54
C LEU A 261 9.59 6.84 -6.57
N MET A 262 10.81 7.39 -6.42
CA MET A 262 11.92 7.16 -7.34
C MET A 262 12.87 6.09 -6.82
N PRO A 263 13.57 5.38 -7.73
CA PRO A 263 14.70 4.55 -7.34
C PRO A 263 15.67 5.37 -6.49
N THR A 264 16.07 4.84 -5.35
CA THR A 264 17.12 5.44 -4.53
C THR A 264 18.45 5.18 -5.19
N ALA A 265 19.27 6.22 -5.29
CA ALA A 265 20.68 6.06 -5.62
C ALA A 265 21.52 6.05 -4.34
N ASP A 266 22.68 5.42 -4.42
CA ASP A 266 23.62 5.35 -3.32
C ASP A 266 24.39 6.66 -3.14
N ILE A 267 24.54 7.41 -4.24
CA ILE A 267 25.29 8.65 -4.33
C ILE A 267 24.45 9.68 -5.08
N TYR A 268 24.41 10.90 -4.57
CA TYR A 268 23.77 12.05 -5.22
C TYR A 268 24.78 13.16 -5.46
N ILE A 269 24.79 13.68 -6.69
CA ILE A 269 25.61 14.82 -7.12
C ILE A 269 24.71 15.89 -7.73
N PRO A 270 25.18 17.15 -7.92
CA PRO A 270 24.36 18.17 -8.59
C PRO A 270 23.86 17.69 -9.95
N LEU A 271 22.59 17.98 -10.26
CA LEU A 271 21.92 17.55 -11.51
C LEU A 271 22.73 17.93 -12.76
N ALA A 272 23.30 19.14 -12.79
CA ALA A 272 24.13 19.58 -13.91
C ALA A 272 25.42 18.77 -14.08
N ALA A 273 25.99 18.28 -12.97
CA ALA A 273 27.16 17.39 -13.00
C ALA A 273 26.76 15.98 -13.47
N ALA A 274 25.61 15.49 -12.98
CA ALA A 274 25.07 14.19 -13.40
C ALA A 274 24.72 14.18 -14.90
N LYS A 275 24.13 15.25 -15.42
CA LYS A 275 23.78 15.40 -16.84
C LYS A 275 25.06 15.37 -17.69
N ARG A 276 26.06 16.17 -17.36
CA ARG A 276 27.36 16.17 -18.07
C ARG A 276 28.02 14.82 -18.05
N TRP A 277 28.06 14.15 -16.90
CA TRP A 277 28.61 12.79 -16.79
C TRP A 277 27.87 11.80 -17.67
N SER A 278 26.52 11.83 -17.64
CA SER A 278 25.68 10.95 -18.46
C SER A 278 25.92 11.17 -19.96
N ASP A 279 26.07 12.43 -20.38
CA ASP A 279 26.30 12.78 -21.79
C ASP A 279 27.71 12.35 -22.27
N GLU A 280 28.74 12.50 -21.40
CA GLU A 280 30.13 12.16 -21.71
C GLU A 280 30.39 10.64 -21.63
N HIS A 281 29.71 9.92 -20.72
CA HIS A 281 29.98 8.51 -20.41
C HIS A 281 28.71 7.67 -20.57
N GLN A 282 28.10 7.69 -21.77
CA GLN A 282 26.91 6.86 -22.05
C GLN A 282 27.24 5.38 -21.92
N ASN A 283 26.64 4.70 -20.93
CA ASN A 283 26.74 3.25 -20.76
C ASN A 283 26.22 2.50 -21.98
N GLU A 284 26.82 1.34 -22.30
CA GLU A 284 26.32 0.45 -23.36
C GLU A 284 24.82 0.10 -23.18
N GLN A 285 24.38 -0.11 -21.95
CA GLN A 285 22.98 -0.35 -21.65
C GLN A 285 22.09 0.84 -22.02
N ALA A 286 22.51 2.06 -21.76
CA ALA A 286 21.79 3.26 -22.15
C ALA A 286 21.77 3.39 -23.70
N ARG A 287 22.87 3.06 -24.39
CA ARG A 287 22.93 3.04 -25.86
C ARG A 287 21.98 1.99 -26.44
N VAL A 288 21.94 0.79 -25.88
CA VAL A 288 21.02 -0.28 -26.31
C VAL A 288 19.56 0.12 -26.07
N LEU A 289 19.22 0.67 -24.90
CA LEU A 289 17.89 1.20 -24.61
C LEU A 289 17.49 2.32 -25.57
N MET A 290 18.43 3.20 -25.92
CA MET A 290 18.23 4.27 -26.89
C MET A 290 18.01 3.72 -28.29
N ALA A 291 18.80 2.73 -28.72
CA ALA A 291 18.64 2.07 -30.01
C ALA A 291 17.27 1.40 -30.12
N LEU A 292 16.85 0.67 -29.08
CA LEU A 292 15.52 0.05 -28.98
C LEU A 292 14.39 1.09 -29.00
N ALA A 293 14.54 2.21 -28.29
CA ALA A 293 13.55 3.29 -28.27
C ALA A 293 13.43 3.98 -29.65
N ARG A 294 14.51 4.10 -30.41
CA ARG A 294 14.50 4.59 -31.78
C ARG A 294 13.87 3.58 -32.75
N GLU A 295 14.26 2.33 -32.66
CA GLU A 295 13.73 1.24 -33.49
C GLU A 295 12.22 1.03 -33.30
N SER A 296 11.74 1.24 -32.08
CA SER A 296 10.30 1.18 -31.74
C SER A 296 9.50 2.41 -32.19
N GLY A 297 10.15 3.42 -32.78
CA GLY A 297 9.51 4.69 -33.13
C GLY A 297 9.14 5.57 -31.94
N GLY A 298 9.69 5.26 -30.78
CA GLY A 298 9.50 6.04 -29.53
C GLY A 298 10.16 7.41 -29.59
N ILE A 299 11.34 7.49 -30.23
CA ILE A 299 12.18 8.70 -30.33
C ILE A 299 12.59 8.86 -31.78
N GLY A 300 12.56 10.09 -32.33
CA GLY A 300 13.11 10.40 -33.65
C GLY A 300 14.65 10.28 -33.66
N GLU A 301 15.23 10.05 -34.83
CA GLU A 301 16.69 9.84 -34.99
C GLU A 301 17.53 10.98 -34.46
N ASP A 302 17.07 12.22 -34.57
CA ASP A 302 17.76 13.44 -34.15
C ASP A 302 17.28 13.98 -32.77
N GLN A 303 16.35 13.28 -32.09
CA GLN A 303 15.80 13.75 -30.82
C GLN A 303 16.63 13.24 -29.63
N ASN A 304 16.93 14.17 -28.71
CA ASN A 304 17.49 13.82 -27.42
C ASN A 304 16.42 13.04 -26.59
N PRO A 305 16.77 11.92 -25.97
CA PRO A 305 15.81 11.05 -25.25
C PRO A 305 15.10 11.72 -24.07
N GLY A 306 15.60 12.87 -23.65
CA GLY A 306 15.09 13.54 -22.46
C GLY A 306 15.43 12.81 -21.17
N TYR A 307 14.66 13.10 -20.14
CA TYR A 307 14.82 12.48 -18.82
C TYR A 307 14.03 11.17 -18.75
N PHE A 308 14.56 10.23 -17.98
CA PHE A 308 13.90 8.95 -17.70
C PHE A 308 12.55 9.15 -17.03
N SER A 309 12.50 10.03 -16.03
CA SER A 309 11.31 10.42 -15.31
C SER A 309 11.58 11.74 -14.57
N ALA A 310 10.54 12.31 -13.97
CA ALA A 310 10.67 13.44 -13.06
C ALA A 310 9.76 13.26 -11.86
N VAL A 311 10.20 13.70 -10.69
CA VAL A 311 9.33 13.86 -9.53
C VAL A 311 8.72 15.24 -9.56
N VAL A 312 7.41 15.29 -9.45
CA VAL A 312 6.63 16.54 -9.31
C VAL A 312 6.04 16.56 -7.91
N ARG A 313 6.34 17.61 -7.17
CA ARG A 313 5.77 17.85 -5.85
C ARG A 313 4.71 18.94 -5.93
N VAL A 314 3.58 18.71 -5.29
CA VAL A 314 2.49 19.67 -5.18
C VAL A 314 2.43 20.29 -3.78
N ASN A 315 1.84 21.47 -3.70
CA ASN A 315 1.68 22.19 -2.43
C ASN A 315 0.64 21.50 -1.52
N ASP A 316 -0.41 20.93 -2.12
CA ASP A 316 -1.53 20.30 -1.43
C ASP A 316 -1.89 18.98 -2.14
N PRO A 317 -2.11 17.87 -1.41
CA PRO A 317 -2.59 16.62 -2.00
C PRO A 317 -3.86 16.75 -2.84
N VAL A 318 -4.72 17.73 -2.53
CA VAL A 318 -5.94 18.00 -3.31
C VAL A 318 -5.60 18.48 -4.74
N ALA A 319 -4.49 19.18 -4.93
CA ALA A 319 -4.04 19.64 -6.24
C ALA A 319 -3.50 18.51 -7.14
N LEU A 320 -3.20 17.31 -6.59
CA LEU A 320 -2.68 16.19 -7.37
C LEU A 320 -3.56 15.82 -8.56
N THR A 321 -4.88 15.81 -8.37
CA THR A 321 -5.82 15.43 -9.42
C THR A 321 -5.79 16.44 -10.58
N SER A 322 -5.83 17.73 -10.28
CA SER A 322 -5.78 18.79 -11.30
C SER A 322 -4.43 18.85 -12.02
N VAL A 323 -3.32 18.66 -11.29
CA VAL A 323 -1.99 18.57 -11.88
C VAL A 323 -1.86 17.35 -12.79
N ARG A 324 -2.36 16.19 -12.36
CA ARG A 324 -2.39 14.97 -13.18
C ARG A 324 -3.16 15.15 -14.49
N ASP A 325 -4.34 15.75 -14.42
CA ASP A 325 -5.15 16.00 -15.61
C ASP A 325 -4.42 16.93 -16.59
N ARG A 326 -3.72 17.93 -16.06
CA ARG A 326 -2.90 18.82 -16.88
C ARG A 326 -1.68 18.13 -17.50
N LEU A 327 -1.01 17.22 -16.76
CA LEU A 327 0.08 16.40 -17.29
C LEU A 327 -0.41 15.48 -18.42
N LYS A 328 -1.62 14.93 -18.29
CA LYS A 328 -2.26 14.14 -19.34
C LYS A 328 -2.54 14.95 -20.60
N GLU A 329 -3.01 16.20 -20.47
CA GLU A 329 -3.19 17.11 -21.59
C GLU A 329 -1.86 17.44 -22.29
N LEU A 330 -0.76 17.51 -21.55
CA LEU A 330 0.59 17.67 -22.08
C LEU A 330 1.16 16.41 -22.73
N GLY A 331 0.42 15.29 -22.73
CA GLY A 331 0.84 14.02 -23.31
C GLY A 331 1.86 13.26 -22.45
N LEU A 332 1.92 13.53 -21.15
CA LEU A 332 2.82 12.88 -20.21
C LEU A 332 2.07 11.85 -19.36
N GLY A 333 2.72 10.73 -19.06
CA GLY A 333 2.22 9.74 -18.12
C GLY A 333 2.57 10.15 -16.69
N SER A 334 1.69 9.91 -15.73
CA SER A 334 1.97 10.16 -14.32
C SER A 334 1.55 8.99 -13.44
N PHE A 335 2.22 8.86 -12.31
CA PHE A 335 1.95 7.87 -11.29
C PHE A 335 2.09 8.49 -9.90
N SER A 336 1.11 8.31 -9.06
CA SER A 336 1.15 8.74 -7.67
C SER A 336 0.76 7.61 -6.73
N ILE A 337 1.15 7.72 -5.46
CA ILE A 337 0.72 6.77 -4.43
C ILE A 337 -0.80 6.84 -4.22
N VAL A 338 -1.41 7.99 -4.50
CA VAL A 338 -2.87 8.17 -4.40
C VAL A 338 -3.58 7.24 -5.40
N ASP A 339 -3.04 7.06 -6.60
CA ASP A 339 -3.60 6.15 -7.61
C ASP A 339 -3.55 4.69 -7.14
N GLN A 340 -2.49 4.29 -6.44
CA GLN A 340 -2.41 2.96 -5.81
C GLN A 340 -3.41 2.79 -4.66
N LEU A 341 -3.63 3.86 -3.88
CA LEU A 341 -4.58 3.81 -2.79
C LEU A 341 -6.02 3.60 -3.29
N ASP A 342 -6.39 4.18 -4.41
CA ASP A 342 -7.71 3.97 -5.01
C ASP A 342 -7.90 2.52 -5.48
N GLN A 343 -6.87 1.91 -6.06
CA GLN A 343 -6.90 0.48 -6.40
C GLN A 343 -6.98 -0.41 -5.15
N ILE A 344 -6.17 -0.12 -4.13
CA ILE A 344 -6.19 -0.81 -2.86
C ILE A 344 -7.56 -0.66 -2.19
N ARG A 345 -8.15 0.54 -2.20
CA ARG A 345 -9.50 0.80 -1.68
C ARG A 345 -10.56 -0.06 -2.37
N THR A 346 -10.47 -0.22 -3.67
CA THR A 346 -11.38 -1.08 -4.43
C THR A 346 -11.25 -2.55 -4.01
N VAL A 347 -10.02 -3.05 -3.85
CA VAL A 347 -9.76 -4.40 -3.34
C VAL A 347 -10.32 -4.57 -1.92
N PHE A 348 -10.11 -3.59 -1.03
CA PHE A 348 -10.69 -3.63 0.31
C PHE A 348 -12.21 -3.59 0.30
N LEU A 349 -12.82 -2.82 -0.61
CA LEU A 349 -14.26 -2.79 -0.75
C LEU A 349 -14.80 -4.17 -1.15
N ILE A 350 -14.15 -4.85 -2.08
CA ILE A 350 -14.52 -6.21 -2.49
C ILE A 350 -14.36 -7.18 -1.31
N ILE A 351 -13.22 -7.17 -0.63
CA ILE A 351 -12.94 -8.02 0.52
C ILE A 351 -13.99 -7.78 1.62
N ASN A 352 -14.21 -6.52 2.00
CA ASN A 352 -15.18 -6.16 3.03
C ASN A 352 -16.62 -6.55 2.64
N SER A 353 -16.96 -6.46 1.34
CA SER A 353 -18.27 -6.90 0.84
C SER A 353 -18.48 -8.41 0.98
N VAL A 354 -17.47 -9.20 0.61
CA VAL A 354 -17.50 -10.67 0.77
C VAL A 354 -17.59 -11.05 2.24
N LEU A 355 -16.77 -10.43 3.08
CA LEU A 355 -16.76 -10.68 4.51
C LEU A 355 -18.08 -10.23 5.17
N GLY A 356 -18.59 -9.08 4.75
CA GLY A 356 -19.91 -8.58 5.18
C GLY A 356 -21.06 -9.51 4.79
N LEU A 357 -20.99 -10.12 3.60
CA LEU A 357 -21.96 -11.13 3.16
C LEU A 357 -21.90 -12.38 4.04
N LEU A 358 -20.72 -12.88 4.37
CA LEU A 358 -20.55 -14.04 5.28
C LEU A 358 -21.08 -13.74 6.68
N GLY A 359 -20.77 -12.56 7.22
CA GLY A 359 -21.32 -12.09 8.49
C GLY A 359 -22.83 -11.92 8.44
N GLY A 360 -23.36 -11.40 7.33
CA GLY A 360 -24.79 -11.26 7.07
C GLY A 360 -25.51 -12.62 7.06
N ILE A 361 -24.93 -13.63 6.43
CA ILE A 361 -25.46 -15.01 6.44
C ILE A 361 -25.48 -15.57 7.88
N SER A 362 -24.41 -15.38 8.64
CA SER A 362 -24.37 -15.82 10.05
C SER A 362 -25.49 -15.17 10.88
N LEU A 363 -25.69 -13.87 10.68
CA LEU A 363 -26.74 -13.13 11.37
C LEU A 363 -28.15 -13.53 10.92
N LEU A 364 -28.32 -13.88 9.65
CA LEU A 364 -29.58 -14.40 9.11
C LEU A 364 -29.92 -15.75 9.76
N VAL A 365 -28.95 -16.64 9.89
CA VAL A 365 -29.12 -17.93 10.61
C VAL A 365 -29.50 -17.68 12.06
N ALA A 366 -28.83 -16.72 12.74
CA ALA A 366 -29.18 -16.32 14.10
C ALA A 366 -30.63 -15.78 14.18
N SER A 367 -31.07 -15.00 13.19
CA SER A 367 -32.44 -14.46 13.12
C SER A 367 -33.49 -15.56 13.04
N PHE A 368 -33.25 -16.61 12.26
CA PHE A 368 -34.14 -17.79 12.25
C PHE A 368 -34.14 -18.50 13.60
N GLY A 369 -33.01 -18.57 14.27
CA GLY A 369 -32.91 -19.08 15.65
C GLY A 369 -33.78 -18.30 16.63
N ILE A 370 -33.73 -16.96 16.57
CA ILE A 370 -34.59 -16.08 17.39
C ILE A 370 -36.05 -16.30 17.08
N ALA A 371 -36.44 -16.30 15.80
CA ALA A 371 -37.80 -16.47 15.40
C ALA A 371 -38.39 -17.84 15.86
N ASN A 372 -37.62 -18.92 15.67
CA ASN A 372 -38.00 -20.25 16.09
C ASN A 372 -38.17 -20.35 17.62
N THR A 373 -37.22 -19.79 18.36
CA THR A 373 -37.29 -19.77 19.84
C THR A 373 -38.51 -18.99 20.33
N MET A 374 -38.80 -17.86 19.71
CA MET A 374 -39.98 -17.06 20.06
C MET A 374 -41.28 -17.79 19.74
N ILE A 375 -41.38 -18.45 18.57
CA ILE A 375 -42.57 -19.23 18.21
C ILE A 375 -42.80 -20.32 19.28
N MET A 376 -41.77 -21.02 19.70
CA MET A 376 -41.89 -22.05 20.72
C MET A 376 -42.29 -21.46 22.08
N SER A 377 -41.70 -20.32 22.50
CA SER A 377 -42.09 -19.58 23.69
C SER A 377 -43.55 -19.16 23.71
N ILE A 378 -44.07 -18.72 22.56
CA ILE A 378 -45.48 -18.37 22.36
C ILE A 378 -46.35 -19.58 22.57
N LEU A 379 -46.03 -20.75 21.99
CA LEU A 379 -46.78 -21.98 22.11
C LEU A 379 -46.83 -22.46 23.57
N GLU A 380 -45.69 -22.43 24.28
CA GLU A 380 -45.64 -22.81 25.71
C GLU A 380 -46.44 -21.88 26.62
N ARG A 381 -46.60 -20.60 26.27
CA ARG A 381 -47.26 -19.56 27.05
C ARG A 381 -48.61 -19.12 26.48
N THR A 382 -49.16 -19.92 25.57
CA THR A 382 -50.45 -19.58 24.89
C THR A 382 -51.56 -19.25 25.91
N ARG A 383 -51.67 -20.02 27.01
CA ARG A 383 -52.64 -19.81 28.09
C ARG A 383 -52.43 -18.49 28.82
N GLU A 384 -51.19 -18.13 29.13
CA GLU A 384 -50.84 -16.87 29.82
C GLU A 384 -51.24 -15.67 28.92
N ILE A 385 -50.90 -15.75 27.62
CA ILE A 385 -51.30 -14.73 26.63
C ILE A 385 -52.82 -14.62 26.52
N GLY A 386 -53.52 -15.75 26.51
CA GLY A 386 -54.98 -15.80 26.52
C GLY A 386 -55.56 -15.12 27.76
N ILE A 387 -55.03 -15.37 28.95
CA ILE A 387 -55.44 -14.71 30.20
C ILE A 387 -55.22 -13.19 30.13
N MET A 388 -54.00 -12.76 29.69
CA MET A 388 -53.73 -11.32 29.54
C MET A 388 -54.72 -10.63 28.60
N LYS A 389 -55.07 -11.24 27.47
CA LYS A 389 -56.02 -10.69 26.55
C LYS A 389 -57.46 -10.71 27.11
N ALA A 390 -57.84 -11.73 27.86
CA ALA A 390 -59.17 -11.82 28.49
C ALA A 390 -59.37 -10.73 29.59
N ILE A 391 -58.29 -10.28 30.24
CA ILE A 391 -58.27 -9.19 31.20
C ILE A 391 -58.24 -7.80 30.50
N GLY A 392 -58.01 -7.76 29.17
CA GLY A 392 -58.09 -6.52 28.38
C GLY A 392 -56.73 -6.02 27.85
N ALA A 393 -55.70 -6.84 27.80
CA ALA A 393 -54.41 -6.44 27.18
C ALA A 393 -54.63 -6.24 25.66
N GLU A 394 -54.13 -5.11 25.16
CA GLU A 394 -54.12 -4.78 23.73
C GLU A 394 -53.12 -5.62 22.92
N ASP A 395 -53.41 -5.85 21.67
CA ASP A 395 -52.47 -6.53 20.74
C ASP A 395 -51.08 -5.86 20.69
N ARG A 396 -51.04 -4.54 20.84
CA ARG A 396 -49.81 -3.75 20.91
C ARG A 396 -48.97 -4.09 22.14
N GLU A 397 -49.58 -4.27 23.28
CA GLU A 397 -48.89 -4.62 24.51
C GLU A 397 -48.31 -6.02 24.43
N ILE A 398 -49.02 -6.99 23.87
CA ILE A 398 -48.52 -8.33 23.63
C ILE A 398 -47.30 -8.29 22.69
N LYS A 399 -47.38 -7.54 21.57
CA LYS A 399 -46.21 -7.37 20.67
C LYS A 399 -45.01 -6.75 21.35
N LEU A 400 -45.21 -5.74 22.20
CA LEU A 400 -44.16 -5.07 22.96
C LEU A 400 -43.39 -6.03 23.88
N ILE A 401 -44.06 -6.97 24.55
CA ILE A 401 -43.43 -7.98 25.38
C ILE A 401 -42.36 -8.76 24.58
N PHE A 402 -42.76 -9.26 23.40
CA PHE A 402 -41.87 -10.03 22.54
C PHE A 402 -40.75 -9.20 21.91
N PHE A 403 -41.04 -7.92 21.58
CA PHE A 403 -39.99 -7.01 21.11
C PHE A 403 -38.95 -6.70 22.17
N PHE A 404 -39.38 -6.55 23.43
CA PHE A 404 -38.43 -6.41 24.55
C PHE A 404 -37.59 -7.66 24.79
N GLU A 405 -38.18 -8.85 24.65
CA GLU A 405 -37.47 -10.11 24.76
C GLU A 405 -36.40 -10.23 23.66
N ALA A 406 -36.75 -9.91 22.41
CA ALA A 406 -35.81 -9.84 21.27
C ALA A 406 -34.74 -8.76 21.48
N ALA A 407 -35.12 -7.59 21.99
CA ALA A 407 -34.18 -6.50 22.26
C ALA A 407 -33.14 -6.89 23.29
N VAL A 408 -33.53 -7.59 24.36
CA VAL A 408 -32.60 -8.10 25.37
C VAL A 408 -31.61 -9.11 24.77
N ILE A 409 -32.10 -10.03 23.90
CA ILE A 409 -31.23 -10.97 23.16
C ILE A 409 -30.27 -10.21 22.25
N GLY A 410 -30.77 -9.25 21.48
CA GLY A 410 -29.97 -8.46 20.54
C GLY A 410 -28.91 -7.62 21.22
N VAL A 411 -29.26 -6.90 22.30
CA VAL A 411 -28.31 -6.07 23.06
C VAL A 411 -27.27 -6.93 23.76
N SER A 412 -27.69 -7.99 24.47
CA SER A 412 -26.76 -8.89 25.14
C SER A 412 -25.83 -9.60 24.15
N GLY A 413 -26.38 -10.09 23.02
CA GLY A 413 -25.60 -10.69 21.93
C GLY A 413 -24.65 -9.69 21.30
N GLY A 414 -25.08 -8.45 21.07
CA GLY A 414 -24.27 -7.36 20.54
C GLY A 414 -23.10 -6.97 21.46
N VAL A 415 -23.37 -6.81 22.75
CA VAL A 415 -22.33 -6.48 23.76
C VAL A 415 -21.32 -7.62 23.89
N ILE A 416 -21.79 -8.84 24.13
CA ILE A 416 -20.92 -10.01 24.33
C ILE A 416 -20.17 -10.33 23.03
N GLY A 417 -20.83 -10.24 21.87
CA GLY A 417 -20.20 -10.43 20.56
C GLY A 417 -19.11 -9.42 20.26
N SER A 418 -19.34 -8.15 20.59
CA SER A 418 -18.31 -7.10 20.44
C SER A 418 -17.14 -7.29 21.42
N LEU A 419 -17.39 -7.73 22.65
CA LEU A 419 -16.33 -8.09 23.61
C LEU A 419 -15.53 -9.31 23.13
N ALA A 420 -16.21 -10.32 22.58
CA ALA A 420 -15.54 -11.47 21.98
C ALA A 420 -14.67 -11.07 20.78
N ALA A 421 -15.18 -10.20 19.91
CA ALA A 421 -14.40 -9.62 18.81
C ALA A 421 -13.15 -8.91 19.30
N TRP A 422 -13.27 -8.04 20.30
CA TRP A 422 -12.13 -7.37 20.89
C TRP A 422 -11.08 -8.34 21.45
N GLY A 423 -11.53 -9.41 22.11
CA GLY A 423 -10.64 -10.47 22.61
C GLY A 423 -9.93 -11.20 21.47
N ILE A 424 -10.65 -11.57 20.41
CA ILE A 424 -10.10 -12.21 19.21
C ILE A 424 -9.07 -11.28 18.52
N ASP A 425 -9.40 -10.00 18.34
CA ASP A 425 -8.53 -9.00 17.73
C ASP A 425 -7.24 -8.82 18.55
N ALA A 426 -7.33 -8.74 19.87
CA ALA A 426 -6.18 -8.60 20.75
C ALA A 426 -5.26 -9.84 20.73
N ILE A 427 -5.84 -11.04 20.70
CA ILE A 427 -5.09 -12.30 20.58
C ILE A 427 -4.44 -12.39 19.21
N SER A 428 -5.17 -12.09 18.14
CA SER A 428 -4.68 -12.12 16.75
C SER A 428 -3.52 -11.16 16.53
N ASN A 429 -3.60 -9.92 17.05
CA ASN A 429 -2.51 -8.95 17.00
C ASN A 429 -1.25 -9.47 17.72
N ARG A 430 -1.40 -10.09 18.90
CA ARG A 430 -0.26 -10.65 19.65
C ARG A 430 0.37 -11.85 18.94
N LEU A 431 -0.46 -12.72 18.37
CA LEU A 431 0.00 -13.88 17.59
C LEU A 431 0.73 -13.43 16.32
N ALA A 432 0.14 -12.50 15.56
CA ALA A 432 0.76 -11.92 14.37
C ALA A 432 2.11 -11.26 14.69
N TYR A 433 2.18 -10.50 15.78
CA TYR A 433 3.44 -9.93 16.23
C TYR A 433 4.47 -11.00 16.59
N ARG A 434 4.10 -12.00 17.40
CA ARG A 434 5.03 -13.02 17.92
C ARG A 434 5.56 -13.95 16.81
N PHE A 435 4.69 -14.38 15.88
CA PHE A 435 5.03 -15.42 14.89
C PHE A 435 5.45 -14.85 13.53
N ILE A 436 4.98 -13.67 13.16
CA ILE A 436 5.21 -13.09 11.83
C ILE A 436 6.16 -11.90 11.92
N LEU A 437 5.85 -10.87 12.73
CA LEU A 437 6.60 -9.62 12.74
C LEU A 437 7.92 -9.73 13.53
N LYS A 438 7.91 -10.31 14.73
CA LYS A 438 9.09 -10.41 15.57
C LYS A 438 10.25 -11.19 14.92
N PRO A 439 10.05 -12.35 14.26
CA PRO A 439 11.11 -13.05 13.54
C PRO A 439 11.69 -12.24 12.38
N GLN A 440 10.89 -11.32 11.82
CA GLN A 440 11.29 -10.42 10.75
C GLN A 440 11.90 -9.11 11.25
N GLY A 441 11.98 -8.90 12.58
CA GLY A 441 12.49 -7.67 13.19
C GLY A 441 11.60 -6.45 12.99
N ALA A 442 10.31 -6.65 12.69
CA ALA A 442 9.36 -5.56 12.51
C ALA A 442 8.75 -5.13 13.85
N SER A 443 8.37 -3.83 13.98
CA SER A 443 7.66 -3.31 15.14
C SER A 443 6.25 -3.88 15.26
N PHE A 444 5.66 -3.69 16.45
CA PHE A 444 4.27 -4.02 16.68
C PHE A 444 3.36 -3.18 15.76
N VAL A 445 2.49 -3.86 15.02
CA VAL A 445 1.49 -3.26 14.13
C VAL A 445 0.12 -3.75 14.52
N ASP A 446 -0.80 -2.82 14.76
CA ASP A 446 -2.19 -3.15 15.02
C ASP A 446 -2.92 -3.46 13.70
N PHE A 447 -3.11 -4.74 13.40
CA PHE A 447 -3.88 -5.17 12.22
C PHE A 447 -5.39 -4.97 12.39
N PHE A 448 -5.86 -4.89 13.61
CA PHE A 448 -7.27 -4.71 13.95
C PHE A 448 -7.45 -3.37 14.65
N HIS A 449 -8.35 -2.55 14.13
CA HIS A 449 -8.69 -1.27 14.73
C HIS A 449 -10.18 -1.23 15.07
N LEU A 450 -10.48 -1.18 16.35
CA LEU A 450 -11.85 -1.21 16.88
C LEU A 450 -12.23 0.18 17.44
N PRO A 451 -12.69 1.11 16.61
CA PRO A 451 -13.10 2.43 17.06
C PRO A 451 -14.41 2.38 17.86
N PRO A 452 -14.66 3.33 18.77
CA PRO A 452 -15.86 3.33 19.63
C PRO A 452 -17.19 3.32 18.86
N TRP A 453 -17.26 3.96 17.69
CA TRP A 453 -18.46 3.97 16.88
C TRP A 453 -18.81 2.58 16.33
N LEU A 454 -17.81 1.72 16.11
CA LEU A 454 -18.04 0.34 15.64
C LEU A 454 -18.72 -0.51 16.71
N TRP A 455 -18.36 -0.34 17.98
CA TRP A 455 -19.04 -0.99 19.09
C TRP A 455 -20.52 -0.63 19.12
N LEU A 456 -20.80 0.67 19.12
CA LEU A 456 -22.19 1.16 19.16
C LEU A 456 -22.96 0.71 17.93
N GLY A 457 -22.36 0.80 16.74
CA GLY A 457 -22.94 0.35 15.49
C GLY A 457 -23.29 -1.13 15.49
N ALA A 458 -22.39 -1.98 16.02
CA ALA A 458 -22.63 -3.42 16.12
C ALA A 458 -23.78 -3.77 17.07
N ILE A 459 -23.86 -3.10 18.22
CA ILE A 459 -24.97 -3.29 19.18
C ILE A 459 -26.30 -2.86 18.59
N LEU A 460 -26.34 -1.68 17.95
CA LEU A 460 -27.55 -1.19 17.28
C LEU A 460 -27.98 -2.09 16.13
N PHE A 461 -27.01 -2.61 15.37
CA PHE A 461 -27.26 -3.54 14.29
C PHE A 461 -27.83 -4.86 14.80
N ALA A 462 -27.23 -5.45 15.84
CA ALA A 462 -27.72 -6.67 16.48
C ALA A 462 -29.16 -6.48 17.04
N LEU A 463 -29.41 -5.35 17.70
CA LEU A 463 -30.74 -4.98 18.18
C LEU A 463 -31.74 -4.92 17.04
N SER A 464 -31.41 -4.22 15.96
CA SER A 464 -32.29 -4.06 14.80
C SER A 464 -32.65 -5.42 14.17
N VAL A 465 -31.66 -6.28 13.97
CA VAL A 465 -31.87 -7.63 13.40
C VAL A 465 -32.70 -8.49 14.31
N SER A 466 -32.47 -8.42 15.63
CA SER A 466 -33.26 -9.20 16.61
C SER A 466 -34.73 -8.75 16.64
N ILE A 467 -34.99 -7.44 16.57
CA ILE A 467 -36.37 -6.91 16.49
C ILE A 467 -37.04 -7.31 15.17
N LEU A 468 -36.30 -7.24 14.05
CA LEU A 468 -36.83 -7.68 12.75
C LEU A 468 -37.19 -9.18 12.75
N ALA A 469 -36.33 -10.02 13.35
CA ALA A 469 -36.61 -11.44 13.50
C ALA A 469 -37.83 -11.73 14.36
N ALA A 470 -38.13 -10.86 15.32
CA ALA A 470 -39.27 -11.00 16.23
C ALA A 470 -40.61 -10.50 15.62
N LEU A 471 -40.59 -9.76 14.50
CA LEU A 471 -41.83 -9.16 13.92
C LEU A 471 -42.90 -10.18 13.61
N TYR A 472 -42.54 -11.26 12.94
CA TYR A 472 -43.50 -12.31 12.58
C TYR A 472 -44.03 -13.07 13.80
N PRO A 473 -43.17 -13.59 14.73
CA PRO A 473 -43.64 -14.25 15.96
C PRO A 473 -44.53 -13.35 16.81
N ALA A 474 -44.10 -12.10 17.07
CA ALA A 474 -44.87 -11.17 17.87
C ALA A 474 -46.24 -10.85 17.29
N ALA A 475 -46.31 -10.69 15.97
CA ALA A 475 -47.62 -10.49 15.28
C ALA A 475 -48.52 -11.72 15.42
N ARG A 476 -47.97 -12.93 15.38
CA ARG A 476 -48.71 -14.18 15.58
C ARG A 476 -49.21 -14.32 17.01
N ALA A 477 -48.41 -13.99 18.00
CA ALA A 477 -48.82 -13.99 19.42
C ALA A 477 -49.97 -13.04 19.71
N ALA A 478 -49.93 -11.85 19.13
CA ALA A 478 -50.99 -10.86 19.27
C ALA A 478 -52.34 -11.28 18.67
N ARG A 479 -52.34 -12.21 17.73
CA ARG A 479 -53.59 -12.72 17.09
C ARG A 479 -54.16 -13.97 17.77
N ILE A 480 -53.65 -14.41 18.90
CA ILE A 480 -54.18 -15.55 19.67
C ILE A 480 -55.56 -15.18 20.20
N ASP A 481 -56.53 -16.05 19.91
CA ASP A 481 -57.90 -15.94 20.43
C ASP A 481 -57.93 -16.35 21.93
N PRO A 482 -58.31 -15.43 22.85
CA PRO A 482 -58.36 -15.73 24.27
C PRO A 482 -59.30 -16.91 24.62
N VAL A 483 -60.43 -17.03 23.89
CA VAL A 483 -61.40 -18.10 24.17
C VAL A 483 -60.80 -19.49 23.82
N ARG A 484 -60.12 -19.58 22.68
CA ARG A 484 -59.44 -20.84 22.30
C ARG A 484 -58.25 -21.16 23.17
N ALA A 485 -57.46 -20.14 23.60
CA ALA A 485 -56.31 -20.32 24.49
C ALA A 485 -56.66 -20.81 25.87
N LEU A 486 -57.84 -20.48 26.39
CA LEU A 486 -58.34 -20.91 27.70
C LEU A 486 -59.09 -22.25 27.69
N ARG A 487 -59.54 -22.69 26.49
CA ARG A 487 -60.35 -23.90 26.33
C ARG A 487 -59.47 -25.13 26.00
N HIS A 488 -58.21 -24.97 25.74
CA HIS A 488 -57.25 -26.04 25.48
C HIS A 488 -56.73 -26.60 26.81
N ASP A 489 -57.17 -27.81 27.13
CA ASP A 489 -56.54 -28.73 28.08
C ASP A 489 -55.38 -29.45 27.41
#